data_a04719d21032cfba7c93d8481831d5a7
#
_entry.id   a04719d21032cfba7c93d8481831d5a7
#
_cell.length_a   1.000
_cell.length_b   1.000
_cell.length_c   1.000
_cell.angle_alpha   90.00
_cell.angle_beta   90.00
_cell.angle_gamma   90.00
#
_symmetry.space_group_name_H-M   'P 1'
#
loop_
_entity.id
_entity.type
_entity.pdbx_description
1 polymer ?
#
loop_
_entity_poly.entity_id
_entity_poly.type
_entity_poly.pdbx_seq_one_letter_code
_entity_poly.pdbx_strand_id
1 'polypeptide(L)'
;MANLKELRSRITSVSSTMQITKAMKMVSAAKLNKAQDAITQMRPYSEKLTQLLQDLSATLDDDAGSKYAEEREVRNVLIVAISSNKGLAGAFNTNIIKAVKYKAKNDYNAKNVDVYTLGKKANDILKKDYDVRKNNNEIYDDLSFENSSAIAEELMQLFLDEKYDKIVLVYNQFKNAATQIVKHEQFLPIERFESEENKQLDYIFEPSKLEIVKDLIPKSLKMQLFKALRDSFASEHGARMTAMHKATENATELRDDLKLSYNKARQASITNEILEIVGGAEALNG
;
A
#
# COMPACT_ATOMS: atom_id res chain seq x y z
N MET A 1 -1.77 2.79 46.04
CA MET A 1 -0.77 3.75 45.57
C MET A 1 0.01 3.14 44.40
N ALA A 2 0.27 3.87 43.32
CA ALA A 2 1.06 3.33 42.22
C ALA A 2 2.48 3.04 42.72
N ASN A 3 2.96 1.82 42.49
CA ASN A 3 4.29 1.40 42.93
C ASN A 3 5.34 2.17 42.12
N LEU A 4 6.26 2.88 42.80
CA LEU A 4 7.34 3.66 42.19
C LEU A 4 8.16 2.82 41.20
N LYS A 5 8.35 1.53 41.50
CA LYS A 5 9.04 0.58 40.61
C LYS A 5 8.27 0.35 39.31
N GLU A 6 6.95 0.26 39.39
CA GLU A 6 6.07 0.09 38.22
C GLU A 6 6.09 1.34 37.33
N LEU A 7 5.95 2.54 37.91
CA LEU A 7 6.03 3.80 37.16
C LEU A 7 7.39 3.95 36.44
N ARG A 8 8.48 3.60 37.11
CA ARG A 8 9.81 3.62 36.51
C ARG A 8 9.95 2.65 35.34
N SER A 9 9.40 1.43 35.49
CA SER A 9 9.37 0.42 34.42
C SER A 9 8.57 0.91 33.22
N ARG A 10 7.40 1.53 33.44
CA ARG A 10 6.57 2.11 32.39
C ARG A 10 7.28 3.26 31.66
N ILE A 11 7.95 4.15 32.38
CA ILE A 11 8.75 5.24 31.78
C ILE A 11 9.83 4.67 30.86
N THR A 12 10.52 3.62 31.28
CA THR A 12 11.55 2.96 30.47
C THR A 12 10.97 2.33 29.22
N SER A 13 9.85 1.60 29.34
CA SER A 13 9.17 0.97 28.18
C SER A 13 8.69 2.01 27.18
N VAL A 14 8.04 3.08 27.63
CA VAL A 14 7.57 4.16 26.75
C VAL A 14 8.71 4.89 26.09
N SER A 15 9.83 5.13 26.80
CA SER A 15 11.02 5.74 26.24
C SER A 15 11.65 4.87 25.15
N SER A 16 11.69 3.55 25.34
CA SER A 16 12.17 2.62 24.31
C SER A 16 11.24 2.61 23.09
N THR A 17 9.93 2.59 23.31
CA THR A 17 8.94 2.68 22.22
C THR A 17 9.10 3.97 21.41
N MET A 18 9.30 5.10 22.07
CA MET A 18 9.58 6.40 21.44
C MET A 18 10.82 6.36 20.55
N GLN A 19 11.91 5.75 21.02
CA GLN A 19 13.14 5.60 20.24
C GLN A 19 12.92 4.71 19.00
N ILE A 20 12.23 3.58 19.17
CA ILE A 20 11.90 2.66 18.06
C ILE A 20 11.03 3.35 17.01
N THR A 21 9.96 4.01 17.43
CA THR A 21 9.07 4.70 16.48
C THR A 21 9.75 5.85 15.75
N LYS A 22 10.64 6.58 16.44
CA LYS A 22 11.48 7.62 15.84
C LYS A 22 12.43 7.04 14.78
N ALA A 23 13.07 5.92 15.05
CA ALA A 23 13.93 5.23 14.09
C ALA A 23 13.13 4.73 12.88
N MET A 24 11.95 4.12 13.11
CA MET A 24 11.07 3.66 12.04
C MET A 24 10.56 4.81 11.17
N LYS A 25 10.27 5.99 11.75
CA LYS A 25 9.93 7.21 11.00
C LYS A 25 11.06 7.59 10.04
N MET A 26 12.32 7.64 10.53
CA MET A 26 13.48 8.01 9.70
C MET A 26 13.71 7.03 8.55
N VAL A 27 13.65 5.72 8.82
CA VAL A 27 13.79 4.68 7.78
C VAL A 27 12.67 4.79 6.73
N SER A 28 11.42 5.03 7.18
CA SER A 28 10.29 5.20 6.27
C SER A 28 10.43 6.45 5.40
N ALA A 29 10.93 7.55 5.96
CA ALA A 29 11.20 8.78 5.21
C ALA A 29 12.28 8.56 4.13
N ALA A 30 13.37 7.88 4.45
CA ALA A 30 14.42 7.58 3.48
C ALA A 30 13.90 6.70 2.33
N LYS A 31 13.10 5.67 2.64
CA LYS A 31 12.48 4.81 1.63
C LYS A 31 11.44 5.55 0.80
N LEU A 32 10.67 6.47 1.40
CA LEU A 32 9.71 7.32 0.69
C LEU A 32 10.42 8.21 -0.34
N ASN A 33 11.49 8.90 0.06
CA ASN A 33 12.26 9.75 -0.85
C ASN A 33 12.77 8.96 -2.06
N LYS A 34 13.39 7.80 -1.81
CA LYS A 34 13.85 6.91 -2.89
C LYS A 34 12.69 6.45 -3.81
N ALA A 35 11.52 6.18 -3.23
CA ALA A 35 10.34 5.78 -4.01
C ALA A 35 9.80 6.94 -4.86
N GLN A 36 9.77 8.16 -4.32
CA GLN A 36 9.35 9.36 -5.05
C GLN A 36 10.26 9.67 -6.23
N ASP A 37 11.59 9.59 -6.03
CA ASP A 37 12.56 9.77 -7.12
C ASP A 37 12.31 8.76 -8.25
N ALA A 38 12.09 7.49 -7.92
CA ALA A 38 11.81 6.44 -8.88
C ALA A 38 10.47 6.68 -9.64
N ILE A 39 9.41 7.12 -8.96
CA ILE A 39 8.13 7.48 -9.59
C ILE A 39 8.30 8.66 -10.55
N THR A 40 9.03 9.69 -10.13
CA THR A 40 9.26 10.89 -10.95
C THR A 40 10.01 10.56 -12.24
N GLN A 41 11.01 9.67 -12.16
CA GLN A 41 11.76 9.20 -13.33
C GLN A 41 10.92 8.33 -14.27
N MET A 42 10.01 7.51 -13.72
CA MET A 42 9.18 6.60 -14.50
C MET A 42 7.99 7.31 -15.18
N ARG A 43 7.45 8.36 -14.57
CA ARG A 43 6.22 9.03 -14.99
C ARG A 43 6.22 9.46 -16.45
N PRO A 44 7.25 10.15 -17.00
CA PRO A 44 7.27 10.57 -18.40
C PRO A 44 7.16 9.39 -19.37
N TYR A 45 7.83 8.29 -19.07
CA TYR A 45 7.76 7.09 -19.91
C TYR A 45 6.36 6.46 -19.88
N SER A 46 5.77 6.31 -18.70
CA SER A 46 4.43 5.75 -18.54
C SER A 46 3.35 6.61 -19.22
N GLU A 47 3.43 7.93 -19.09
CA GLU A 47 2.50 8.87 -19.73
C GLU A 47 2.63 8.82 -21.25
N LYS A 48 3.86 8.80 -21.78
CA LYS A 48 4.07 8.71 -23.22
C LYS A 48 3.63 7.38 -23.82
N LEU A 49 3.84 6.27 -23.09
CA LEU A 49 3.36 4.96 -23.51
C LEU A 49 1.83 4.90 -23.56
N THR A 50 1.16 5.44 -22.54
CA THR A 50 -0.31 5.54 -22.52
C THR A 50 -0.81 6.41 -23.68
N GLN A 51 -0.20 7.56 -23.91
CA GLN A 51 -0.56 8.43 -25.03
C GLN A 51 -0.39 7.72 -26.38
N LEU A 52 0.74 7.04 -26.61
CA LEU A 52 0.97 6.29 -27.85
C LEU A 52 -0.08 5.19 -28.07
N LEU A 53 -0.49 4.49 -27.01
CA LEU A 53 -1.55 3.49 -27.12
C LEU A 53 -2.91 4.12 -27.41
N GLN A 54 -3.25 5.25 -26.81
CA GLN A 54 -4.46 6.00 -27.10
C GLN A 54 -4.49 6.45 -28.56
N ASP A 55 -3.37 7.07 -29.02
CA ASP A 55 -3.23 7.54 -30.39
C ASP A 55 -3.31 6.39 -31.41
N LEU A 56 -2.75 5.23 -31.10
CA LEU A 56 -2.75 4.05 -31.96
C LEU A 56 -4.11 3.35 -31.98
N SER A 57 -4.75 3.19 -30.81
CA SER A 57 -6.06 2.51 -30.72
C SER A 57 -7.16 3.29 -31.45
N ALA A 58 -7.07 4.61 -31.48
CA ALA A 58 -7.99 5.47 -32.23
C ALA A 58 -7.93 5.27 -33.78
N THR A 59 -6.85 4.67 -34.26
CA THR A 59 -6.58 4.53 -35.70
C THR A 59 -6.57 3.08 -36.18
N LEU A 60 -6.91 2.12 -35.32
CA LEU A 60 -6.96 0.70 -35.66
C LEU A 60 -8.39 0.24 -35.89
N ASP A 61 -8.63 -0.44 -37.02
CA ASP A 61 -9.83 -1.25 -37.22
C ASP A 61 -9.85 -2.42 -36.22
N ASP A 62 -11.02 -2.91 -35.86
CA ASP A 62 -11.35 -3.80 -34.75
C ASP A 62 -10.48 -5.05 -34.50
N ASP A 63 -9.60 -5.43 -35.42
CA ASP A 63 -8.91 -6.73 -35.40
C ASP A 63 -7.51 -6.73 -34.74
N ALA A 64 -6.89 -5.59 -34.56
CA ALA A 64 -5.44 -5.52 -34.29
C ALA A 64 -5.02 -5.64 -32.80
N GLY A 65 -5.91 -5.35 -31.88
CA GLY A 65 -5.66 -5.43 -30.42
C GLY A 65 -6.43 -6.55 -29.70
N SER A 66 -7.05 -7.45 -30.46
CA SER A 66 -8.23 -8.20 -30.09
C SER A 66 -8.12 -9.05 -28.81
N LYS A 67 -7.02 -9.77 -28.58
CA LYS A 67 -6.97 -10.73 -27.48
C LYS A 67 -7.02 -10.13 -26.07
N TYR A 68 -6.40 -8.95 -25.85
CA TYR A 68 -6.38 -8.26 -24.56
C TYR A 68 -7.53 -7.26 -24.38
N ALA A 69 -8.20 -6.89 -25.48
CA ALA A 69 -9.32 -5.96 -25.50
C ALA A 69 -10.68 -6.67 -25.69
N GLU A 70 -10.68 -8.00 -25.76
CA GLU A 70 -11.89 -8.79 -25.94
C GLU A 70 -12.79 -8.70 -24.71
N GLU A 71 -13.93 -8.05 -24.87
CA GLU A 71 -14.98 -7.98 -23.84
C GLU A 71 -15.80 -9.26 -23.86
N ARG A 72 -15.78 -9.99 -22.75
CA ARG A 72 -16.57 -11.20 -22.52
C ARG A 72 -17.64 -10.96 -21.48
N GLU A 73 -18.66 -11.82 -21.45
CA GLU A 73 -19.60 -11.81 -20.33
C GLU A 73 -18.84 -12.09 -19.03
N VAL A 74 -18.83 -11.12 -18.13
CA VAL A 74 -18.06 -11.21 -16.88
C VAL A 74 -18.69 -12.26 -15.95
N ARG A 75 -18.03 -13.40 -15.75
CA ARG A 75 -18.42 -14.47 -14.84
C ARG A 75 -17.36 -14.65 -13.74
N ASN A 76 -16.09 -14.66 -14.12
CA ASN A 76 -14.95 -14.86 -13.23
C ASN A 76 -14.11 -13.58 -13.18
N VAL A 77 -13.90 -13.05 -11.97
CA VAL A 77 -13.15 -11.82 -11.75
C VAL A 77 -11.96 -12.08 -10.85
N LEU A 78 -10.79 -11.58 -11.25
CA LEU A 78 -9.60 -11.60 -10.42
C LEU A 78 -9.30 -10.19 -9.89
N ILE A 79 -9.29 -10.03 -8.57
CA ILE A 79 -8.90 -8.77 -7.94
C ILE A 79 -7.45 -8.88 -7.45
N VAL A 80 -6.58 -8.07 -8.04
CA VAL A 80 -5.17 -7.97 -7.62
C VAL A 80 -5.07 -6.94 -6.50
N ALA A 81 -4.91 -7.41 -5.27
CA ALA A 81 -4.83 -6.58 -4.07
C ALA A 81 -3.37 -6.26 -3.72
N ILE A 82 -2.96 -5.00 -3.87
CA ILE A 82 -1.59 -4.54 -3.59
C ILE A 82 -1.53 -3.96 -2.18
N SER A 83 -0.89 -4.70 -1.26
CA SER A 83 -0.72 -4.34 0.15
C SER A 83 0.74 -4.42 0.58
N SER A 84 1.03 -4.18 1.85
CA SER A 84 2.38 -4.30 2.38
C SER A 84 2.65 -5.66 3.04
N ASN A 85 3.94 -6.00 3.17
CA ASN A 85 4.38 -7.14 3.98
C ASN A 85 4.36 -6.82 5.48
N LYS A 86 4.57 -5.56 5.88
CA LYS A 86 4.72 -5.13 7.27
C LYS A 86 3.55 -4.25 7.70
N GLY A 87 3.13 -4.38 8.95
CA GLY A 87 2.12 -3.52 9.55
C GLY A 87 2.63 -2.13 9.93
N LEU A 88 1.92 -1.47 10.82
CA LEU A 88 2.23 -0.14 11.37
C LEU A 88 2.28 0.98 10.30
N ALA A 89 1.52 0.81 9.23
CA ALA A 89 1.37 1.79 8.16
C ALA A 89 0.00 2.51 8.22
N GLY A 90 -0.50 2.78 9.42
CA GLY A 90 -1.80 3.41 9.60
C GLY A 90 -2.93 2.62 8.94
N ALA A 91 -3.80 3.31 8.21
CA ALA A 91 -4.95 2.71 7.52
C ALA A 91 -4.61 2.10 6.14
N PHE A 92 -3.35 2.17 5.68
CA PHE A 92 -2.93 1.74 4.35
C PHE A 92 -3.46 0.36 3.95
N ASN A 93 -3.17 -0.68 4.76
CA ASN A 93 -3.61 -2.04 4.46
C ASN A 93 -5.13 -2.22 4.65
N THR A 94 -5.69 -1.62 5.69
CA THR A 94 -7.12 -1.72 5.98
C THR A 94 -7.96 -1.11 4.87
N ASN A 95 -7.52 -0.02 4.26
CA ASN A 95 -8.21 0.63 3.16
C ASN A 95 -8.26 -0.29 1.93
N ILE A 96 -7.15 -0.94 1.56
CA ILE A 96 -7.12 -1.91 0.45
C ILE A 96 -8.07 -3.08 0.72
N ILE A 97 -8.00 -3.67 1.91
CA ILE A 97 -8.85 -4.81 2.28
C ILE A 97 -10.34 -4.43 2.21
N LYS A 98 -10.71 -3.26 2.74
CA LYS A 98 -12.09 -2.74 2.65
C LYS A 98 -12.50 -2.51 1.21
N ALA A 99 -11.64 -1.93 0.40
CA ALA A 99 -11.91 -1.66 -1.02
C ALA A 99 -12.12 -2.94 -1.82
N VAL A 100 -11.30 -3.97 -1.62
CA VAL A 100 -11.47 -5.30 -2.24
C VAL A 100 -12.82 -5.91 -1.83
N LYS A 101 -13.13 -5.94 -0.53
CA LYS A 101 -14.40 -6.48 -0.03
C LYS A 101 -15.61 -5.71 -0.55
N TYR A 102 -15.53 -4.39 -0.60
CA TYR A 102 -16.60 -3.54 -1.13
C TYR A 102 -16.83 -3.84 -2.61
N LYS A 103 -15.76 -3.89 -3.42
CA LYS A 103 -15.85 -4.15 -4.85
C LYS A 103 -16.36 -5.55 -5.17
N ALA A 104 -15.87 -6.56 -4.47
CA ALA A 104 -16.36 -7.93 -4.62
C ALA A 104 -17.86 -8.05 -4.29
N LYS A 105 -18.33 -7.36 -3.25
CA LYS A 105 -19.72 -7.46 -2.79
C LYS A 105 -20.69 -6.63 -3.62
N ASN A 106 -20.30 -5.43 -4.08
CA ASN A 106 -21.23 -4.51 -4.75
C ASN A 106 -21.14 -4.59 -6.26
N ASP A 107 -19.93 -4.61 -6.83
CA ASP A 107 -19.74 -4.59 -8.27
C ASP A 107 -19.81 -6.01 -8.88
N TYR A 108 -19.42 -7.02 -8.08
CA TYR A 108 -19.29 -8.42 -8.55
C TYR A 108 -20.10 -9.43 -7.71
N ASN A 109 -21.18 -9.00 -7.08
CA ASN A 109 -21.98 -9.82 -6.12
C ASN A 109 -22.49 -11.15 -6.70
N ALA A 110 -22.78 -11.21 -8.00
CA ALA A 110 -23.27 -12.42 -8.68
C ALA A 110 -22.16 -13.15 -9.48
N LYS A 111 -20.91 -12.83 -9.24
CA LYS A 111 -19.74 -13.34 -9.98
C LYS A 111 -18.83 -14.15 -9.08
N ASN A 112 -18.04 -15.03 -9.68
CA ASN A 112 -16.96 -15.70 -8.96
C ASN A 112 -15.80 -14.71 -8.81
N VAL A 113 -15.43 -14.40 -7.59
CA VAL A 113 -14.36 -13.43 -7.29
C VAL A 113 -13.22 -14.12 -6.57
N ASP A 114 -12.09 -14.25 -7.26
CA ASP A 114 -10.82 -14.68 -6.69
C ASP A 114 -9.91 -13.48 -6.43
N VAL A 115 -8.94 -13.67 -5.55
CA VAL A 115 -8.01 -12.63 -5.18
C VAL A 115 -6.57 -13.07 -5.46
N TYR A 116 -5.80 -12.19 -6.09
CA TYR A 116 -4.34 -12.31 -6.19
C TYR A 116 -3.72 -11.27 -5.26
N THR A 117 -2.93 -11.68 -4.28
CA THR A 117 -2.39 -10.76 -3.29
C THR A 117 -0.91 -10.47 -3.53
N LEU A 118 -0.58 -9.18 -3.61
CA LEU A 118 0.78 -8.68 -3.59
C LEU A 118 1.03 -8.04 -2.22
N GLY A 119 1.65 -8.83 -1.33
CA GLY A 119 1.90 -8.47 0.06
C GLY A 119 1.11 -9.29 1.08
N LYS A 120 1.75 -9.54 2.21
CA LYS A 120 1.27 -10.44 3.27
C LYS A 120 -0.01 -9.96 3.95
N LYS A 121 -0.14 -8.62 4.18
CA LYS A 121 -1.21 -8.09 5.05
C LYS A 121 -2.61 -8.22 4.46
N ALA A 122 -2.76 -8.10 3.14
CA ALA A 122 -4.03 -8.39 2.49
C ALA A 122 -4.33 -9.90 2.50
N ASN A 123 -3.33 -10.72 2.20
CA ASN A 123 -3.47 -12.18 2.20
C ASN A 123 -3.95 -12.72 3.54
N ASP A 124 -3.37 -12.28 4.66
CA ASP A 124 -3.70 -12.77 6.02
C ASP A 124 -5.19 -12.60 6.35
N ILE A 125 -5.85 -11.63 5.73
CA ILE A 125 -7.26 -11.31 5.99
C ILE A 125 -8.16 -11.83 4.87
N LEU A 126 -7.82 -11.58 3.60
CA LEU A 126 -8.69 -11.90 2.47
C LEU A 126 -8.85 -13.41 2.24
N LYS A 127 -7.84 -14.22 2.55
CA LYS A 127 -7.92 -15.69 2.48
C LYS A 127 -8.98 -16.33 3.37
N LYS A 128 -9.61 -15.56 4.27
CA LYS A 128 -10.69 -16.06 5.13
C LYS A 128 -12.05 -16.00 4.43
N ASP A 129 -12.19 -15.08 3.48
CA ASP A 129 -13.47 -14.76 2.87
C ASP A 129 -13.48 -15.05 1.35
N TYR A 130 -12.30 -15.17 0.72
CA TYR A 130 -12.13 -15.34 -0.72
C TYR A 130 -11.11 -16.43 -1.04
N ASP A 131 -11.23 -17.03 -2.22
CA ASP A 131 -10.18 -17.91 -2.74
C ASP A 131 -8.98 -17.05 -3.19
N VAL A 132 -7.83 -17.32 -2.57
CA VAL A 132 -6.59 -16.61 -2.91
C VAL A 132 -5.80 -17.45 -3.90
N ARG A 133 -5.90 -17.08 -5.18
CA ARG A 133 -5.22 -17.76 -6.28
C ARG A 133 -3.71 -17.87 -6.06
N LYS A 134 -3.09 -16.78 -5.64
CA LYS A 134 -1.65 -16.70 -5.34
C LYS A 134 -1.36 -15.54 -4.42
N ASN A 135 -0.34 -15.68 -3.61
CA ASN A 135 0.23 -14.63 -2.80
C ASN A 135 1.71 -14.47 -3.13
N ASN A 136 2.10 -13.27 -3.58
CA ASN A 136 3.49 -12.93 -3.85
C ASN A 136 3.95 -11.84 -2.87
N ASN A 137 4.76 -12.24 -1.88
CA ASN A 137 5.34 -11.34 -0.89
C ASN A 137 6.74 -10.90 -1.31
N GLU A 138 7.42 -11.68 -2.12
CA GLU A 138 8.85 -11.52 -2.47
C GLU A 138 9.07 -10.33 -3.40
N ILE A 139 8.03 -9.87 -4.10
CA ILE A 139 8.11 -8.70 -4.99
C ILE A 139 8.66 -7.45 -4.29
N TYR A 140 8.49 -7.31 -2.96
CA TYR A 140 8.98 -6.17 -2.19
C TYR A 140 10.43 -6.31 -1.73
N ASP A 141 11.06 -7.45 -1.91
CA ASP A 141 12.47 -7.64 -1.61
C ASP A 141 13.34 -7.04 -2.73
N ASP A 142 12.87 -7.18 -3.98
CA ASP A 142 13.42 -6.49 -5.16
C ASP A 142 12.29 -6.02 -6.09
N LEU A 143 11.83 -4.78 -5.90
CA LEU A 143 10.81 -4.16 -6.72
C LEU A 143 11.42 -3.60 -8.02
N SER A 144 11.85 -4.50 -8.91
CA SER A 144 12.34 -4.22 -10.24
C SER A 144 11.23 -4.29 -11.30
N PHE A 145 11.50 -3.72 -12.49
CA PHE A 145 10.59 -3.84 -13.62
C PHE A 145 10.49 -5.29 -14.10
N GLU A 146 11.60 -6.03 -14.07
CA GLU A 146 11.66 -7.45 -14.45
C GLU A 146 10.75 -8.32 -13.59
N ASN A 147 10.87 -8.24 -12.26
CA ASN A 147 10.06 -9.01 -11.33
C ASN A 147 8.56 -8.67 -11.44
N SER A 148 8.24 -7.38 -11.63
CA SER A 148 6.89 -6.92 -11.86
C SER A 148 6.33 -7.40 -13.21
N SER A 149 7.17 -7.43 -14.25
CA SER A 149 6.80 -7.92 -15.60
C SER A 149 6.42 -9.40 -15.59
N ALA A 150 7.15 -10.22 -14.84
CA ALA A 150 6.82 -11.65 -14.70
C ALA A 150 5.42 -11.86 -14.08
N ILE A 151 5.04 -11.02 -13.09
CA ILE A 151 3.68 -11.07 -12.52
C ILE A 151 2.65 -10.60 -13.55
N ALA A 152 2.94 -9.52 -14.29
CA ALA A 152 2.04 -9.04 -15.33
C ALA A 152 1.82 -10.09 -16.43
N GLU A 153 2.87 -10.80 -16.84
CA GLU A 153 2.78 -11.91 -17.79
C GLU A 153 1.89 -13.06 -17.28
N GLU A 154 2.05 -13.43 -16.01
CA GLU A 154 1.18 -14.42 -15.37
C GLU A 154 -0.30 -13.98 -15.40
N LEU A 155 -0.59 -12.72 -15.07
CA LEU A 155 -1.95 -12.18 -15.11
C LEU A 155 -2.51 -12.13 -16.54
N MET A 156 -1.70 -11.71 -17.51
CA MET A 156 -2.09 -11.72 -18.93
C MET A 156 -2.39 -13.14 -19.42
N GLN A 157 -1.57 -14.12 -19.04
CA GLN A 157 -1.79 -15.51 -19.44
C GLN A 157 -3.09 -16.06 -18.83
N LEU A 158 -3.40 -15.74 -17.56
CA LEU A 158 -4.65 -16.16 -16.93
C LEU A 158 -5.89 -15.60 -17.66
N PHE A 159 -5.79 -14.40 -18.23
CA PHE A 159 -6.84 -13.81 -19.05
C PHE A 159 -6.94 -14.47 -20.43
N LEU A 160 -5.81 -14.72 -21.09
CA LEU A 160 -5.76 -15.39 -22.39
C LEU A 160 -6.24 -16.84 -22.32
N ASP A 161 -6.00 -17.53 -21.21
CA ASP A 161 -6.49 -18.89 -20.92
C ASP A 161 -8.00 -18.91 -20.55
N GLU A 162 -8.68 -17.77 -20.62
CA GLU A 162 -10.12 -17.61 -20.29
C GLU A 162 -10.48 -18.03 -18.85
N LYS A 163 -9.49 -18.08 -17.94
CA LYS A 163 -9.75 -18.39 -16.54
C LYS A 163 -10.46 -17.22 -15.82
N TYR A 164 -10.17 -16.01 -16.25
CA TYR A 164 -10.80 -14.78 -15.75
C TYR A 164 -11.22 -13.89 -16.92
N ASP A 165 -12.43 -13.36 -16.81
CA ASP A 165 -13.01 -12.45 -17.81
C ASP A 165 -12.65 -11.00 -17.51
N LYS A 166 -12.30 -10.71 -16.25
CA LYS A 166 -11.90 -9.36 -15.81
C LYS A 166 -10.83 -9.44 -14.72
N ILE A 167 -9.80 -8.59 -14.87
CA ILE A 167 -8.72 -8.43 -13.88
C ILE A 167 -8.66 -6.96 -13.48
N VAL A 168 -8.69 -6.70 -12.15
CA VAL A 168 -8.72 -5.34 -11.60
C VAL A 168 -7.62 -5.17 -10.56
N LEU A 169 -6.83 -4.11 -10.67
CA LEU A 169 -5.84 -3.72 -9.69
C LEU A 169 -6.49 -2.86 -8.61
N VAL A 170 -6.24 -3.18 -7.34
CA VAL A 170 -6.65 -2.38 -6.19
C VAL A 170 -5.41 -1.99 -5.40
N TYR A 171 -5.09 -0.70 -5.39
CA TYR A 171 -3.87 -0.18 -4.77
C TYR A 171 -4.05 1.22 -4.21
N ASN A 172 -3.09 1.68 -3.40
CA ASN A 172 -3.05 3.06 -2.93
C ASN A 172 -2.15 3.90 -3.85
N GLN A 173 -2.75 4.83 -4.59
CA GLN A 173 -2.02 5.83 -5.35
C GLN A 173 -1.40 6.86 -4.40
N PHE A 174 -0.15 7.17 -4.63
CA PHE A 174 0.56 8.18 -3.85
C PHE A 174 0.18 9.60 -4.30
N LYS A 175 -0.42 10.38 -3.39
CA LYS A 175 -0.66 11.81 -3.57
C LYS A 175 0.37 12.64 -2.79
N ASN A 176 0.51 12.35 -1.51
CA ASN A 176 1.52 12.91 -0.62
C ASN A 176 1.69 11.99 0.61
N ALA A 177 2.65 12.29 1.48
CA ALA A 177 2.94 11.47 2.66
C ALA A 177 1.75 11.29 3.62
N ALA A 178 0.84 12.26 3.69
CA ALA A 178 -0.33 12.23 4.58
C ALA A 178 -1.57 11.61 3.92
N THR A 179 -1.68 11.68 2.58
CA THR A 179 -2.89 11.30 1.85
C THR A 179 -2.55 10.29 0.77
N GLN A 180 -3.21 9.13 0.84
CA GLN A 180 -3.19 8.08 -0.18
C GLN A 180 -4.61 7.92 -0.74
N ILE A 181 -4.73 7.69 -2.04
CA ILE A 181 -6.01 7.52 -2.72
C ILE A 181 -6.13 6.06 -3.14
N VAL A 182 -7.15 5.36 -2.63
CA VAL A 182 -7.43 4.01 -3.11
C VAL A 182 -7.91 4.08 -4.55
N LYS A 183 -7.21 3.39 -5.44
CA LYS A 183 -7.55 3.27 -6.86
C LYS A 183 -8.02 1.86 -7.17
N HIS A 184 -9.03 1.82 -8.04
CA HIS A 184 -9.51 0.62 -8.70
C HIS A 184 -9.26 0.83 -10.18
N GLU A 185 -8.31 0.13 -10.73
CA GLU A 185 -7.88 0.32 -12.11
C GLU A 185 -8.08 -0.99 -12.87
N GLN A 186 -8.79 -0.94 -13.98
CA GLN A 186 -8.98 -2.11 -14.82
C GLN A 186 -7.64 -2.46 -15.46
N PHE A 187 -7.26 -3.74 -15.35
CA PHE A 187 -6.04 -4.26 -15.96
C PHE A 187 -6.35 -4.99 -17.26
N LEU A 188 -7.35 -5.86 -17.21
CA LEU A 188 -7.86 -6.60 -18.38
C LEU A 188 -9.37 -6.79 -18.26
N PRO A 189 -10.12 -6.75 -19.38
CA PRO A 189 -9.68 -6.32 -20.71
C PRO A 189 -9.22 -4.86 -20.72
N ILE A 190 -8.43 -4.48 -21.72
CA ILE A 190 -7.98 -3.10 -21.89
C ILE A 190 -9.19 -2.25 -22.26
N GLU A 191 -9.37 -1.14 -21.55
CA GLU A 191 -10.43 -0.17 -21.89
C GLU A 191 -10.16 0.41 -23.28
N ARG A 192 -11.18 0.39 -24.14
CA ARG A 192 -11.09 1.05 -25.45
C ARG A 192 -11.07 2.55 -25.20
N PHE A 193 -10.08 3.21 -25.70
CA PHE A 193 -10.00 4.66 -25.66
C PHE A 193 -10.86 5.23 -26.82
N GLU A 194 -12.00 5.80 -26.49
CA GLU A 194 -12.74 6.63 -27.43
C GLU A 194 -11.94 7.92 -27.65
N SER A 195 -11.43 8.13 -28.84
CA SER A 195 -10.75 9.38 -29.17
C SER A 195 -11.80 10.47 -29.42
N GLU A 196 -11.83 11.49 -28.58
CA GLU A 196 -12.71 12.65 -28.75
C GLU A 196 -12.31 13.55 -29.95
N GLU A 197 -11.15 13.37 -30.53
CA GLU A 197 -10.67 14.13 -31.68
C GLU A 197 -10.00 13.23 -32.71
N ASN A 198 -10.43 13.33 -33.98
CA ASN A 198 -9.73 12.85 -35.17
C ASN A 198 -8.39 13.60 -35.35
N LYS A 199 -7.42 13.39 -34.47
CA LYS A 199 -6.07 13.87 -34.71
C LYS A 199 -5.47 13.01 -35.82
N GLN A 200 -5.36 13.55 -36.99
CA GLN A 200 -4.47 12.99 -38.05
C GLN A 200 -3.04 13.04 -37.45
N LEU A 201 -2.58 11.92 -36.98
CA LEU A 201 -1.24 11.77 -36.45
C LEU A 201 -0.35 11.34 -37.61
N ASP A 202 0.57 12.19 -37.97
CA ASP A 202 1.61 11.93 -39.04
C ASP A 202 2.70 11.00 -38.45
N TYR A 203 2.31 9.82 -37.92
CA TYR A 203 3.30 8.81 -37.53
C TYR A 203 3.64 7.90 -38.69
N ILE A 204 4.93 7.67 -38.89
CA ILE A 204 5.43 6.63 -39.79
C ILE A 204 5.58 5.35 -38.99
N PHE A 205 4.89 4.28 -39.38
CA PHE A 205 4.88 3.00 -38.70
C PHE A 205 5.80 2.01 -39.43
N GLU A 206 6.84 1.54 -38.73
CA GLU A 206 7.75 0.49 -39.21
C GLU A 206 7.85 -0.64 -38.15
N PRO A 207 7.67 -1.91 -38.51
CA PRO A 207 7.35 -2.45 -39.82
C PRO A 207 5.87 -2.32 -40.21
N SER A 208 4.94 -2.40 -39.24
CA SER A 208 3.51 -2.20 -39.43
C SER A 208 2.83 -1.75 -38.15
N LYS A 209 1.72 -1.04 -38.30
CA LYS A 209 0.89 -0.58 -37.17
C LYS A 209 0.46 -1.74 -36.24
N LEU A 210 0.06 -2.85 -36.85
CA LEU A 210 -0.43 -4.06 -36.16
C LEU A 210 0.68 -4.73 -35.32
N GLU A 211 1.89 -4.83 -35.82
CA GLU A 211 3.02 -5.40 -35.09
C GLU A 211 3.43 -4.51 -33.92
N ILE A 212 3.47 -3.19 -34.14
CA ILE A 212 3.76 -2.22 -33.08
C ILE A 212 2.76 -2.33 -31.93
N VAL A 213 1.45 -2.43 -32.21
CA VAL A 213 0.41 -2.54 -31.20
C VAL A 213 0.51 -3.86 -30.44
N LYS A 214 0.78 -4.96 -31.12
CA LYS A 214 1.01 -6.28 -30.49
C LYS A 214 2.16 -6.25 -29.47
N ASP A 215 3.19 -5.45 -29.72
CA ASP A 215 4.33 -5.29 -28.83
C ASP A 215 4.08 -4.25 -27.71
N LEU A 216 3.37 -3.17 -28.04
CA LEU A 216 3.14 -2.08 -27.07
C LEU A 216 2.10 -2.45 -25.99
N ILE A 217 1.07 -3.21 -26.34
CA ILE A 217 0.03 -3.61 -25.40
C ILE A 217 0.61 -4.39 -24.19
N PRO A 218 1.36 -5.48 -24.37
CA PRO A 218 2.00 -6.17 -23.25
C PRO A 218 2.97 -5.27 -22.47
N LYS A 219 3.72 -4.40 -23.14
CA LYS A 219 4.63 -3.45 -22.48
C LYS A 219 3.87 -2.45 -21.63
N SER A 220 2.72 -1.97 -22.09
CA SER A 220 1.87 -1.05 -21.35
C SER A 220 1.27 -1.71 -20.10
N LEU A 221 0.75 -2.92 -20.21
CA LEU A 221 0.23 -3.69 -19.07
C LEU A 221 1.32 -3.94 -18.02
N LYS A 222 2.52 -4.34 -18.44
CA LYS A 222 3.68 -4.47 -17.54
C LYS A 222 4.00 -3.16 -16.82
N MET A 223 3.97 -2.04 -17.56
CA MET A 223 4.21 -0.72 -16.99
C MET A 223 3.09 -0.27 -16.05
N GLN A 224 1.83 -0.58 -16.36
CA GLN A 224 0.68 -0.28 -15.52
C GLN A 224 0.79 -0.98 -14.15
N LEU A 225 1.11 -2.28 -14.13
CA LEU A 225 1.33 -3.01 -12.88
C LEU A 225 2.54 -2.46 -12.10
N PHE A 226 3.65 -2.20 -12.79
CA PHE A 226 4.85 -1.64 -12.15
C PHE A 226 4.58 -0.27 -11.53
N LYS A 227 3.84 0.62 -12.23
CA LYS A 227 3.40 1.92 -11.72
C LYS A 227 2.54 1.74 -10.47
N ALA A 228 1.54 0.85 -10.50
CA ALA A 228 0.67 0.58 -9.35
C ALA A 228 1.46 0.08 -8.13
N LEU A 229 2.45 -0.79 -8.33
CA LEU A 229 3.35 -1.28 -7.29
C LEU A 229 4.24 -0.16 -6.71
N ARG A 230 4.82 0.70 -7.56
CA ARG A 230 5.65 1.83 -7.13
C ARG A 230 4.85 2.87 -6.37
N ASP A 231 3.66 3.23 -6.85
CA ASP A 231 2.73 4.13 -6.16
C ASP A 231 2.32 3.56 -4.79
N SER A 232 1.98 2.27 -4.75
CA SER A 232 1.62 1.59 -3.50
C SER A 232 2.80 1.56 -2.51
N PHE A 233 4.02 1.31 -2.98
CA PHE A 233 5.23 1.30 -2.16
C PHE A 233 5.53 2.68 -1.55
N ALA A 234 5.42 3.74 -2.33
CA ALA A 234 5.57 5.11 -1.82
C ALA A 234 4.46 5.45 -0.82
N SER A 235 3.21 5.07 -1.11
CA SER A 235 2.05 5.25 -0.23
C SER A 235 2.23 4.52 1.11
N GLU A 236 2.73 3.29 1.10
CA GLU A 236 3.05 2.50 2.30
C GLU A 236 4.05 3.23 3.20
N HIS A 237 5.16 3.71 2.61
CA HIS A 237 6.20 4.38 3.38
C HIS A 237 5.78 5.77 3.86
N GLY A 238 4.97 6.51 3.09
CA GLY A 238 4.34 7.75 3.51
C GLY A 238 3.40 7.56 4.70
N ALA A 239 2.49 6.59 4.59
CA ALA A 239 1.55 6.24 5.65
C ALA A 239 2.26 5.77 6.93
N ARG A 240 3.33 4.94 6.79
CA ARG A 240 4.13 4.49 7.93
C ARG A 240 4.88 5.63 8.57
N MET A 241 5.50 6.52 7.80
CA MET A 241 6.19 7.70 8.32
C MET A 241 5.26 8.56 9.16
N THR A 242 4.06 8.85 8.67
CA THR A 242 3.04 9.64 9.37
C THR A 242 2.51 8.93 10.62
N ALA A 243 2.25 7.62 10.55
CA ALA A 243 1.81 6.83 11.69
C ALA A 243 2.89 6.77 12.80
N MET A 244 4.16 6.59 12.43
CA MET A 244 5.27 6.57 13.38
C MET A 244 5.54 7.96 13.98
N HIS A 245 5.29 9.03 13.23
CA HIS A 245 5.37 10.40 13.76
C HIS A 245 4.36 10.60 14.90
N LYS A 246 3.08 10.31 14.65
CA LYS A 246 2.03 10.37 15.67
C LYS A 246 2.31 9.46 16.87
N ALA A 247 2.79 8.24 16.62
CA ALA A 247 3.15 7.32 17.68
C ALA A 247 4.31 7.84 18.56
N THR A 248 5.28 8.52 17.96
CA THR A 248 6.40 9.14 18.69
C THR A 248 5.93 10.32 19.53
N GLU A 249 5.04 11.17 19.02
CA GLU A 249 4.42 12.29 19.75
C GLU A 249 3.63 11.78 20.95
N ASN A 250 2.71 10.83 20.75
CA ASN A 250 1.91 10.25 21.83
C ASN A 250 2.79 9.57 22.90
N ALA A 251 3.87 8.89 22.48
CA ALA A 251 4.80 8.28 23.42
C ALA A 251 5.59 9.34 24.22
N THR A 252 5.89 10.48 23.63
CA THR A 252 6.55 11.60 24.31
C THR A 252 5.65 12.18 25.39
N GLU A 253 4.41 12.51 25.05
CA GLU A 253 3.40 13.03 26.00
C GLU A 253 3.19 12.05 27.16
N LEU A 254 2.94 10.76 26.84
CA LEU A 254 2.75 9.75 27.87
C LEU A 254 3.97 9.58 28.80
N ARG A 255 5.17 9.65 28.25
CA ARG A 255 6.40 9.61 29.06
C ARG A 255 6.47 10.78 30.04
N ASP A 256 6.13 11.98 29.59
CA ASP A 256 6.22 13.20 30.41
C ASP A 256 5.15 13.19 31.51
N ASP A 257 3.94 12.72 31.22
CA ASP A 257 2.88 12.49 32.22
C ASP A 257 3.28 11.44 33.27
N LEU A 258 3.91 10.35 32.82
CA LEU A 258 4.40 9.33 33.73
C LEU A 258 5.53 9.83 34.63
N LYS A 259 6.41 10.73 34.11
CA LYS A 259 7.45 11.39 34.91
C LYS A 259 6.87 12.30 35.99
N LEU A 260 5.82 13.07 35.67
CA LEU A 260 5.11 13.88 36.65
C LEU A 260 4.48 13.02 37.74
N SER A 261 3.80 11.94 37.33
CA SER A 261 3.19 10.97 38.26
C SER A 261 4.23 10.30 39.16
N TYR A 262 5.37 9.90 38.60
CA TYR A 262 6.48 9.34 39.34
C TYR A 262 7.03 10.32 40.38
N ASN A 263 7.25 11.59 40.01
CA ASN A 263 7.77 12.60 40.93
C ASN A 263 6.78 12.87 42.08
N LYS A 264 5.47 12.98 41.77
CA LYS A 264 4.43 13.12 42.81
C LYS A 264 4.40 11.93 43.78
N ALA A 265 4.42 10.71 43.25
CA ALA A 265 4.46 9.50 44.07
C ALA A 265 5.74 9.40 44.90
N ARG A 266 6.88 9.77 44.37
CA ARG A 266 8.15 9.81 45.10
C ARG A 266 8.10 10.82 46.24
N GLN A 267 7.60 12.03 46.00
CA GLN A 267 7.45 13.05 47.04
C GLN A 267 6.52 12.57 48.16
N ALA A 268 5.37 11.97 47.81
CA ALA A 268 4.44 11.39 48.78
C ALA A 268 5.09 10.27 49.60
N SER A 269 5.88 9.39 48.97
CA SER A 269 6.61 8.34 49.68
C SER A 269 7.62 8.91 50.69
N ILE A 270 8.41 9.89 50.26
CA ILE A 270 9.40 10.55 51.13
C ILE A 270 8.69 11.24 52.33
N THR A 271 7.57 11.94 52.05
CA THR A 271 6.79 12.61 53.12
C THR A 271 6.24 11.60 54.14
N ASN A 272 5.72 10.48 53.63
CA ASN A 272 5.20 9.41 54.54
C ASN A 272 6.33 8.79 55.35
N GLU A 273 7.51 8.51 54.78
CA GLU A 273 8.67 8.00 55.50
C GLU A 273 9.13 8.95 56.62
N ILE A 274 9.14 10.28 56.29
CA ILE A 274 9.49 11.31 57.30
C ILE A 274 8.44 11.32 58.46
N LEU A 275 7.13 11.25 58.10
CA LEU A 275 6.07 11.24 59.09
C LEU A 275 6.12 9.98 60.00
N GLU A 276 6.44 8.82 59.41
CA GLU A 276 6.65 7.57 60.18
C GLU A 276 7.85 7.66 61.10
N ILE A 277 8.96 8.27 60.66
CA ILE A 277 10.17 8.45 61.52
C ILE A 277 9.87 9.44 62.65
N VAL A 278 9.21 10.57 62.37
CA VAL A 278 8.86 11.57 63.38
C VAL A 278 7.86 11.01 64.39
N GLY A 279 6.79 10.33 63.91
CA GLY A 279 5.80 9.70 64.79
C GLY A 279 6.39 8.56 65.63
N GLY A 280 7.37 7.79 65.09
CA GLY A 280 8.08 6.80 65.84
C GLY A 280 9.02 7.38 66.92
N ALA A 281 9.67 8.53 66.62
CA ALA A 281 10.52 9.24 67.61
C ALA A 281 9.67 9.87 68.74
N GLU A 282 8.49 10.42 68.43
CA GLU A 282 7.56 10.94 69.45
C GLU A 282 7.03 9.85 70.37
N ALA A 283 6.72 8.67 69.83
CA ALA A 283 6.23 7.52 70.60
C ALA A 283 7.33 6.92 71.51
N LEU A 284 8.61 7.16 71.28
CA LEU A 284 9.71 6.73 72.13
C LEU A 284 10.06 7.75 73.24
N ASN A 285 9.66 9.01 73.08
CA ASN A 285 9.91 10.09 74.05
C ASN A 285 8.75 10.42 74.97
N GLY A 286 7.59 9.78 74.79
CA GLY A 286 6.40 9.80 75.69
C GLY A 286 6.31 8.52 76.46
#